data_e8caa3df2b1edc95c18466d2c93ba59f
#
_entry.id   e8caa3df2b1edc95c18466d2c93ba59f
#
_cell.length_a   1.000
_cell.length_b   1.000
_cell.length_c   1.000
_cell.angle_alpha   90.00
_cell.angle_beta   90.00
_cell.angle_gamma   90.00
#
_symmetry.space_group_name_H-M   'P 1'
#
loop_
_entity.id
_entity.type
_entity.pdbx_description
1 polymer ?
#
loop_
_entity_poly.entity_id
_entity_poly.type
_entity_poly.pdbx_seq_one_letter_code
_entity_poly.pdbx_strand_id
1 'polypeptide(L)'
;MLSIKQRDILSMNKGFTLIEVLVSLVILSLIGLICSQILSSALESEEISTKKLNEVKELSLSSSIIRRDLRQAVNVPSRDYYGDPMPGTFYYDELSNSIIFNTSIKNLSLVTSNINRVQYMIEDNALKRKQYFSSNPYNEEDNTETNLVNNVEDIEFTFMHQMRWHNRWPLDEATANKFPELIRIDFSVGSSDYFWLIDPNIEYAYEG
;
A
#
# COMPACT_ATOMS: atom_id res chain seq x y z
N MET A 1 -56.78 -72.73 32.35
CA MET A 1 -57.17 -72.38 30.97
C MET A 1 -57.27 -70.85 30.91
N LEU A 2 -56.14 -70.14 30.63
CA LEU A 2 -56.05 -68.68 30.62
C LEU A 2 -55.97 -68.23 29.17
N SER A 3 -57.01 -67.54 28.70
CA SER A 3 -57.08 -66.95 27.38
C SER A 3 -56.35 -65.64 27.38
N ILE A 4 -55.24 -65.53 26.62
CA ILE A 4 -54.48 -64.29 26.39
C ILE A 4 -55.16 -63.52 25.29
N LYS A 5 -55.73 -62.36 25.63
CA LYS A 5 -56.35 -61.42 24.71
C LYS A 5 -55.30 -60.59 24.00
N GLN A 6 -55.02 -60.94 22.75
CA GLN A 6 -54.12 -60.21 21.85
C GLN A 6 -54.74 -58.83 21.54
N ARG A 7 -54.02 -57.75 21.96
CA ARG A 7 -54.37 -56.37 21.57
C ARG A 7 -53.76 -56.06 20.21
N ASP A 8 -54.59 -56.00 19.22
CA ASP A 8 -54.25 -55.46 17.92
C ASP A 8 -53.90 -53.97 18.05
N ILE A 9 -52.65 -53.63 17.93
CA ILE A 9 -52.18 -52.24 17.79
C ILE A 9 -52.40 -51.88 16.33
N LEU A 10 -53.58 -51.32 16.03
CA LEU A 10 -53.84 -50.68 14.75
C LEU A 10 -52.93 -49.45 14.64
N SER A 11 -51.83 -49.61 13.91
CA SER A 11 -51.04 -48.45 13.48
C SER A 11 -51.85 -47.66 12.46
N MET A 12 -52.43 -46.58 12.88
CA MET A 12 -53.10 -45.61 12.02
C MET A 12 -52.01 -44.96 11.14
N ASN A 13 -51.81 -45.43 9.94
CA ASN A 13 -51.10 -44.72 8.89
C ASN A 13 -51.90 -43.46 8.53
N LYS A 14 -51.53 -42.32 9.16
CA LYS A 14 -52.05 -41.02 8.77
C LYS A 14 -51.36 -40.61 7.48
N GLY A 15 -52.03 -40.69 6.35
CA GLY A 15 -51.55 -40.15 5.08
C GLY A 15 -51.44 -38.60 5.18
N PHE A 16 -50.43 -38.04 4.52
CA PHE A 16 -50.26 -36.60 4.40
C PHE A 16 -51.46 -35.97 3.69
N THR A 17 -51.97 -34.87 4.21
CA THR A 17 -53.01 -34.08 3.54
C THR A 17 -52.40 -33.17 2.47
N LEU A 18 -53.15 -32.91 1.39
CA LEU A 18 -52.71 -32.03 0.30
C LEU A 18 -52.36 -30.61 0.80
N ILE A 19 -53.08 -30.12 1.78
CA ILE A 19 -52.80 -28.81 2.39
C ILE A 19 -51.48 -28.79 3.17
N GLU A 20 -51.12 -29.87 3.83
CA GLU A 20 -49.88 -30.01 4.59
C GLU A 20 -48.64 -29.99 3.66
N VAL A 21 -48.77 -30.59 2.50
CA VAL A 21 -47.73 -30.55 1.45
C VAL A 21 -47.57 -29.13 0.88
N LEU A 22 -48.70 -28.45 0.61
CA LEU A 22 -48.69 -27.07 0.12
C LEU A 22 -48.05 -26.11 1.12
N VAL A 23 -48.42 -26.19 2.39
CA VAL A 23 -47.85 -25.34 3.46
C VAL A 23 -46.33 -25.62 3.59
N SER A 24 -45.93 -26.87 3.56
CA SER A 24 -44.49 -27.26 3.62
C SER A 24 -43.70 -26.68 2.45
N LEU A 25 -44.23 -26.70 1.23
CA LEU A 25 -43.59 -26.12 0.05
C LEU A 25 -43.47 -24.59 0.15
N VAL A 26 -44.51 -23.90 0.68
CA VAL A 26 -44.45 -22.46 0.91
C VAL A 26 -43.35 -22.11 1.92
N ILE A 27 -43.28 -22.83 3.05
CA ILE A 27 -42.28 -22.61 4.07
C ILE A 27 -40.86 -22.87 3.50
N LEU A 28 -40.69 -23.97 2.75
CA LEU A 28 -39.42 -24.30 2.12
C LEU A 28 -38.97 -23.22 1.14
N SER A 29 -39.90 -22.69 0.34
CA SER A 29 -39.64 -21.59 -0.60
C SER A 29 -39.18 -20.31 0.12
N LEU A 30 -39.83 -19.95 1.23
CA LEU A 30 -39.48 -18.79 2.06
C LEU A 30 -38.08 -18.97 2.67
N ILE A 31 -37.79 -20.14 3.21
CA ILE A 31 -36.46 -20.44 3.75
C ILE A 31 -35.41 -20.34 2.65
N GLY A 32 -35.64 -20.89 1.46
CA GLY A 32 -34.75 -20.82 0.32
C GLY A 32 -34.47 -19.36 -0.10
N LEU A 33 -35.48 -18.52 -0.10
CA LEU A 33 -35.34 -17.09 -0.43
C LEU A 33 -34.52 -16.34 0.61
N ILE A 34 -34.79 -16.58 1.90
CA ILE A 34 -33.98 -15.97 2.99
C ILE A 34 -32.51 -16.43 2.94
N CYS A 35 -32.27 -17.73 2.75
CA CYS A 35 -30.91 -18.26 2.61
C CYS A 35 -30.19 -17.65 1.41
N SER A 36 -30.86 -17.46 0.28
CA SER A 36 -30.29 -16.81 -0.91
C SER A 36 -29.90 -15.36 -0.63
N GLN A 37 -30.75 -14.60 0.08
CA GLN A 37 -30.46 -13.21 0.46
C GLN A 37 -29.26 -13.12 1.40
N ILE A 38 -29.19 -14.00 2.42
CA ILE A 38 -28.07 -14.03 3.36
C ILE A 38 -26.76 -14.35 2.61
N LEU A 39 -26.79 -15.33 1.70
CA LEU A 39 -25.62 -15.71 0.92
C LEU A 39 -25.16 -14.55 0.03
N SER A 40 -26.06 -13.88 -0.68
CA SER A 40 -25.73 -12.73 -1.53
C SER A 40 -25.10 -11.59 -0.71
N SER A 41 -25.69 -11.26 0.44
CA SER A 41 -25.14 -10.24 1.33
C SER A 41 -23.76 -10.60 1.91
N ALA A 42 -23.53 -11.88 2.21
CA ALA A 42 -22.25 -12.37 2.68
C ALA A 42 -21.16 -12.24 1.60
N LEU A 43 -21.46 -12.61 0.35
CA LEU A 43 -20.54 -12.48 -0.78
C LEU A 43 -20.19 -11.02 -1.07
N GLU A 44 -21.18 -10.12 -1.06
CA GLU A 44 -20.94 -8.69 -1.24
C GLU A 44 -20.05 -8.10 -0.12
N SER A 45 -20.30 -8.50 1.12
CA SER A 45 -19.48 -8.09 2.27
C SER A 45 -18.05 -8.62 2.18
N GLU A 46 -17.85 -9.84 1.69
CA GLU A 46 -16.53 -10.44 1.46
C GLU A 46 -15.76 -9.66 0.39
N GLU A 47 -16.39 -9.31 -0.72
CA GLU A 47 -15.79 -8.55 -1.81
C GLU A 47 -15.30 -7.17 -1.32
N ILE A 48 -16.16 -6.43 -0.62
CA ILE A 48 -15.83 -5.11 -0.04
C ILE A 48 -14.67 -5.24 0.96
N SER A 49 -14.73 -6.23 1.85
CA SER A 49 -13.69 -6.46 2.85
C SER A 49 -12.35 -6.82 2.23
N THR A 50 -12.35 -7.66 1.21
CA THR A 50 -11.14 -8.08 0.50
C THR A 50 -10.51 -6.91 -0.24
N LYS A 51 -11.31 -6.07 -0.91
CA LYS A 51 -10.84 -4.86 -1.57
C LYS A 51 -10.16 -3.91 -0.56
N LYS A 52 -10.83 -3.64 0.55
CA LYS A 52 -10.29 -2.76 1.61
C LYS A 52 -9.00 -3.31 2.23
N LEU A 53 -8.94 -4.62 2.44
CA LEU A 53 -7.75 -5.29 2.97
C LEU A 53 -6.56 -5.18 2.00
N ASN A 54 -6.78 -5.32 0.71
CA ASN A 54 -5.74 -5.18 -0.30
C ASN A 54 -5.22 -3.74 -0.38
N GLU A 55 -6.10 -2.75 -0.31
CA GLU A 55 -5.75 -1.34 -0.25
C GLU A 55 -4.85 -1.02 0.98
N VAL A 56 -5.24 -1.49 2.17
CA VAL A 56 -4.43 -1.32 3.38
C VAL A 56 -3.08 -2.03 3.29
N LYS A 57 -3.03 -3.22 2.69
CA LYS A 57 -1.76 -3.93 2.45
C LYS A 57 -0.84 -3.17 1.50
N GLU A 58 -1.37 -2.65 0.41
CA GLU A 58 -0.62 -1.83 -0.57
C GLU A 58 -0.01 -0.61 0.12
N LEU A 59 -0.81 0.15 0.87
CA LEU A 59 -0.35 1.32 1.63
C LEU A 59 0.72 0.97 2.68
N SER A 60 0.51 -0.11 3.42
CA SER A 60 1.46 -0.56 4.45
C SER A 60 2.79 -1.00 3.86
N LEU A 61 2.76 -1.77 2.77
CA LEU A 61 3.95 -2.23 2.07
C LEU A 61 4.72 -1.04 1.48
N SER A 62 4.04 -0.13 0.83
CA SER A 62 4.60 1.08 0.22
C SER A 62 5.26 1.99 1.26
N SER A 63 4.57 2.21 2.39
CA SER A 63 5.14 2.93 3.53
C SER A 63 6.41 2.26 4.07
N SER A 64 6.44 0.94 4.12
CA SER A 64 7.60 0.18 4.59
C SER A 64 8.79 0.29 3.64
N ILE A 65 8.54 0.32 2.32
CA ILE A 65 9.57 0.47 1.30
C ILE A 65 10.21 1.86 1.40
N ILE A 66 9.41 2.92 1.39
CA ILE A 66 9.95 4.29 1.44
C ILE A 66 10.69 4.58 2.76
N ARG A 67 10.17 4.07 3.90
CA ARG A 67 10.86 4.17 5.20
C ARG A 67 12.18 3.43 5.20
N ARG A 68 12.25 2.25 4.60
CA ARG A 68 13.48 1.48 4.49
C ARG A 68 14.51 2.23 3.64
N ASP A 69 14.11 2.74 2.49
CA ASP A 69 15.01 3.44 1.56
C ASP A 69 15.55 4.72 2.19
N LEU A 70 14.71 5.49 2.89
CA LEU A 70 15.12 6.70 3.59
C LEU A 70 16.04 6.41 4.78
N ARG A 71 15.83 5.30 5.52
CA ARG A 71 16.73 4.87 6.60
C ARG A 71 18.08 4.37 6.11
N GLN A 72 18.14 3.91 4.87
CA GLN A 72 19.38 3.48 4.21
C GLN A 72 19.98 4.57 3.32
N ALA A 73 19.39 5.77 3.37
CA ALA A 73 19.89 6.89 2.61
C ALA A 73 21.30 7.26 3.03
N VAL A 74 22.12 7.70 2.07
CA VAL A 74 23.52 8.04 2.27
C VAL A 74 23.77 9.46 1.78
N ASN A 75 24.57 10.20 2.52
CA ASN A 75 24.91 11.59 2.21
C ASN A 75 26.03 11.64 1.15
N VAL A 76 25.71 11.20 -0.06
CA VAL A 76 26.64 11.20 -1.21
C VAL A 76 26.13 12.19 -2.26
N PRO A 77 26.94 13.18 -2.67
CA PRO A 77 26.57 14.11 -3.73
C PRO A 77 26.21 13.37 -5.03
N SER A 78 25.14 13.81 -5.65
CA SER A 78 24.64 13.28 -6.92
C SER A 78 24.95 14.23 -8.06
N ARG A 79 25.00 13.68 -9.27
CA ARG A 79 25.07 14.44 -10.52
C ARG A 79 23.87 14.11 -11.39
N ASP A 80 23.43 15.06 -12.20
CA ASP A 80 22.40 14.81 -13.19
C ASP A 80 22.93 13.94 -14.36
N TYR A 81 22.12 13.73 -15.40
CA TYR A 81 22.49 12.93 -16.57
C TYR A 81 23.55 13.59 -17.45
N TYR A 82 23.77 14.89 -17.32
CA TYR A 82 24.78 15.66 -18.04
C TYR A 82 26.10 15.76 -17.26
N GLY A 83 26.13 15.30 -16.02
CA GLY A 83 27.29 15.33 -15.13
C GLY A 83 27.35 16.58 -14.24
N ASP A 84 26.34 17.45 -14.28
CA ASP A 84 26.24 18.62 -13.43
C ASP A 84 25.85 18.26 -12.00
N PRO A 85 26.35 18.96 -10.96
CA PRO A 85 25.98 18.70 -9.59
C PRO A 85 24.48 18.91 -9.35
N MET A 86 23.84 17.96 -8.65
CA MET A 86 22.48 18.13 -8.16
C MET A 86 22.43 19.19 -7.05
N PRO A 87 21.28 19.87 -6.82
CA PRO A 87 21.13 20.92 -5.82
C PRO A 87 21.42 20.45 -4.39
N GLY A 88 21.33 19.16 -4.11
CA GLY A 88 21.57 18.58 -2.80
C GLY A 88 21.72 17.06 -2.83
N THR A 89 22.12 16.48 -1.70
CA THR A 89 22.22 15.02 -1.51
C THR A 89 20.84 14.37 -1.31
N PHE A 90 19.92 15.12 -0.77
CA PHE A 90 18.48 14.90 -0.81
C PHE A 90 17.87 16.12 -1.51
N TYR A 91 17.09 15.90 -2.54
CA TYR A 91 16.56 16.96 -3.37
C TYR A 91 15.08 16.73 -3.67
N TYR A 92 14.28 17.77 -3.54
CA TYR A 92 12.91 17.81 -4.00
C TYR A 92 12.84 18.63 -5.29
N ASP A 93 12.41 17.98 -6.34
CA ASP A 93 12.17 18.60 -7.63
C ASP A 93 10.71 19.04 -7.73
N GLU A 94 10.50 20.36 -7.67
CA GLU A 94 9.17 20.97 -7.77
C GLU A 94 8.52 20.75 -9.13
N LEU A 95 9.31 20.62 -10.21
CA LEU A 95 8.77 20.45 -11.58
C LEU A 95 8.18 19.07 -11.78
N SER A 96 8.85 18.04 -11.30
CA SER A 96 8.39 16.66 -11.41
C SER A 96 7.64 16.18 -10.16
N ASN A 97 7.47 17.04 -9.16
CA ASN A 97 6.91 16.70 -7.85
C ASN A 97 7.51 15.40 -7.30
N SER A 98 8.84 15.36 -7.22
CA SER A 98 9.57 14.16 -6.85
C SER A 98 10.65 14.40 -5.82
N ILE A 99 10.92 13.41 -4.97
CA ILE A 99 12.07 13.38 -4.07
C ILE A 99 13.14 12.44 -4.62
N ILE A 100 14.39 12.91 -4.58
CA ILE A 100 15.55 12.21 -5.14
C ILE A 100 16.65 12.14 -4.08
N PHE A 101 17.20 10.95 -3.85
CA PHE A 101 18.31 10.74 -2.92
C PHE A 101 19.08 9.46 -3.26
N ASN A 102 20.24 9.28 -2.66
CA ASN A 102 21.02 8.05 -2.77
C ASN A 102 20.77 7.15 -1.55
N THR A 103 20.70 5.84 -1.79
CA THR A 103 20.54 4.84 -0.74
C THR A 103 21.55 3.70 -0.91
N SER A 104 22.01 3.14 0.22
CA SER A 104 22.89 1.99 0.23
C SER A 104 22.05 0.71 0.22
N ILE A 105 21.90 0.10 -0.96
CA ILE A 105 21.17 -1.16 -1.12
C ILE A 105 22.19 -2.26 -1.38
N LYS A 106 22.17 -3.30 -0.54
CA LYS A 106 22.94 -4.51 -0.82
C LYS A 106 22.34 -5.21 -2.04
N ASN A 107 22.90 -4.98 -3.21
CA ASN A 107 22.58 -5.74 -4.39
C ASN A 107 23.26 -7.11 -4.32
N LEU A 108 22.50 -8.18 -4.56
CA LEU A 108 23.02 -9.54 -4.74
C LEU A 108 23.79 -9.71 -6.05
N SER A 109 23.77 -8.71 -6.93
CA SER A 109 24.47 -8.71 -8.20
C SER A 109 25.84 -8.03 -8.05
N LEU A 110 26.90 -8.71 -8.43
CA LEU A 110 28.29 -8.21 -8.44
C LEU A 110 28.55 -7.08 -9.46
N VAL A 111 27.55 -6.71 -10.26
CA VAL A 111 27.70 -5.79 -11.41
C VAL A 111 27.22 -4.37 -11.10
N THR A 112 26.46 -4.18 -10.03
CA THR A 112 25.85 -2.89 -9.70
C THR A 112 26.49 -2.24 -8.48
N SER A 113 26.50 -0.91 -8.47
CA SER A 113 26.97 -0.12 -7.33
C SER A 113 26.17 -0.47 -6.06
N ASN A 114 26.84 -0.43 -4.90
CA ASN A 114 26.15 -0.55 -3.61
C ASN A 114 25.38 0.72 -3.24
N ILE A 115 25.62 1.84 -3.94
CA ILE A 115 24.92 3.12 -3.75
C ILE A 115 24.13 3.40 -5.02
N ASN A 116 22.83 3.46 -4.87
CA ASN A 116 21.89 3.63 -5.96
C ASN A 116 21.05 4.88 -5.72
N ARG A 117 20.76 5.62 -6.79
CA ARG A 117 19.77 6.70 -6.73
C ARG A 117 18.39 6.11 -6.67
N VAL A 118 17.56 6.70 -5.82
CA VAL A 118 16.12 6.41 -5.73
C VAL A 118 15.36 7.71 -5.94
N GLN A 119 14.30 7.63 -6.70
CA GLN A 119 13.36 8.71 -6.95
C GLN A 119 11.95 8.23 -6.66
N TYR A 120 11.19 9.03 -5.91
CA TYR A 120 9.77 8.86 -5.68
C TYR A 120 9.02 9.97 -6.37
N MET A 121 8.07 9.63 -7.22
CA MET A 121 7.32 10.58 -8.03
C MET A 121 5.90 10.11 -8.28
N ILE A 122 5.03 11.04 -8.68
CA ILE A 122 3.72 10.70 -9.22
C ILE A 122 3.80 10.71 -10.74
N GLU A 123 3.40 9.59 -11.31
CA GLU A 123 3.23 9.44 -12.75
C GLU A 123 2.06 8.48 -13.01
N ASP A 124 1.20 8.80 -13.98
CA ASP A 124 0.00 8.01 -14.33
C ASP A 124 -0.94 7.75 -13.14
N ASN A 125 -1.15 8.72 -12.26
CA ASN A 125 -1.95 8.60 -11.04
C ASN A 125 -1.45 7.50 -10.10
N ALA A 126 -0.16 7.19 -10.11
CA ALA A 126 0.45 6.23 -9.20
C ALA A 126 1.67 6.85 -8.52
N LEU A 127 1.86 6.55 -7.24
CA LEU A 127 3.12 6.79 -6.56
C LEU A 127 4.11 5.74 -7.03
N LYS A 128 5.10 6.17 -7.81
CA LYS A 128 6.14 5.32 -8.39
C LYS A 128 7.45 5.48 -7.66
N ARG A 129 8.19 4.39 -7.60
CA ARG A 129 9.56 4.34 -7.13
C ARG A 129 10.46 3.94 -8.29
N LYS A 130 11.35 4.83 -8.71
CA LYS A 130 12.43 4.52 -9.66
C LYS A 130 13.72 4.26 -8.88
N GLN A 131 14.36 3.15 -9.12
CA GLN A 131 15.67 2.81 -8.57
C GLN A 131 16.66 2.68 -9.71
N TYR A 132 17.63 3.56 -9.75
CA TYR A 132 18.71 3.53 -10.72
C TYR A 132 19.81 2.56 -10.28
N PHE A 133 20.55 2.03 -11.23
CA PHE A 133 21.65 1.07 -10.95
C PHE A 133 22.94 1.73 -10.45
N SER A 134 22.95 3.05 -10.36
CA SER A 134 24.10 3.86 -9.93
C SER A 134 23.61 5.11 -9.18
N SER A 135 24.48 5.72 -8.36
CA SER A 135 24.22 7.04 -7.76
C SER A 135 24.21 8.16 -8.80
N ASN A 136 24.90 7.98 -9.92
CA ASN A 136 25.01 8.93 -11.03
C ASN A 136 24.70 8.19 -12.34
N PRO A 137 23.41 7.97 -12.68
CA PRO A 137 23.02 7.31 -13.91
C PRO A 137 23.34 8.19 -15.11
N TYR A 138 23.70 7.57 -16.24
CA TYR A 138 24.01 8.26 -17.50
C TYR A 138 22.76 8.60 -18.30
N ASN A 139 21.66 7.90 -18.06
CA ASN A 139 20.39 8.14 -18.72
C ASN A 139 19.23 7.83 -17.76
N GLU A 140 18.05 8.31 -18.14
CA GLU A 140 16.85 8.14 -17.35
C GLU A 140 16.28 6.71 -17.43
N GLU A 141 16.60 5.94 -18.46
CA GLU A 141 16.04 4.60 -18.70
C GLU A 141 16.73 3.51 -17.87
N ASP A 142 17.94 3.79 -17.34
CA ASP A 142 18.74 2.84 -16.56
C ASP A 142 18.21 2.68 -15.12
N ASN A 143 16.95 2.29 -14.99
CA ASN A 143 16.30 2.11 -13.70
C ASN A 143 15.38 0.89 -13.66
N THR A 144 14.94 0.53 -12.46
CA THR A 144 13.83 -0.37 -12.21
C THR A 144 12.68 0.45 -11.59
N GLU A 145 11.53 0.40 -12.24
CA GLU A 145 10.34 1.10 -11.79
C GLU A 145 9.39 0.16 -11.04
N THR A 146 8.76 0.66 -9.99
CA THR A 146 7.79 -0.08 -9.17
C THR A 146 6.66 0.86 -8.79
N ASN A 147 5.42 0.48 -9.12
CA ASN A 147 4.24 1.16 -8.61
C ASN A 147 4.05 0.79 -7.14
N LEU A 148 3.98 1.77 -6.28
CA LEU A 148 3.80 1.60 -4.85
C LEU A 148 2.34 1.72 -4.43
N VAL A 149 1.67 2.80 -4.87
CA VAL A 149 0.26 3.05 -4.60
C VAL A 149 -0.39 3.49 -5.90
N ASN A 150 -1.51 2.87 -6.25
CA ASN A 150 -2.28 3.21 -7.43
C ASN A 150 -3.43 4.16 -7.07
N ASN A 151 -3.96 4.86 -8.08
CA ASN A 151 -5.05 5.83 -7.95
C ASN A 151 -4.75 6.92 -6.91
N VAL A 152 -3.51 7.41 -6.90
CA VAL A 152 -3.09 8.51 -6.04
C VAL A 152 -3.47 9.83 -6.69
N GLU A 153 -4.12 10.67 -5.91
CA GLU A 153 -4.46 12.04 -6.25
C GLU A 153 -3.78 12.97 -5.23
N ASP A 154 -3.48 14.19 -5.64
CA ASP A 154 -3.04 15.30 -4.78
C ASP A 154 -1.90 14.94 -3.80
N ILE A 155 -0.73 14.52 -4.32
CA ILE A 155 0.43 14.30 -3.45
C ILE A 155 1.15 15.61 -3.13
N GLU A 156 1.50 15.78 -1.86
CA GLU A 156 2.32 16.88 -1.36
C GLU A 156 3.47 16.35 -0.48
N PHE A 157 4.68 16.86 -0.73
CA PHE A 157 5.85 16.59 0.08
C PHE A 157 6.19 17.81 0.92
N THR A 158 6.33 17.62 2.23
CA THR A 158 6.79 18.66 3.14
C THR A 158 7.95 18.16 4.01
N PHE A 159 8.87 19.07 4.35
CA PHE A 159 10.14 18.76 4.96
C PHE A 159 10.31 19.57 6.24
N MET A 160 10.69 18.92 7.34
CA MET A 160 10.94 19.58 8.62
C MET A 160 12.42 19.97 8.75
N HIS A 161 12.65 21.20 9.13
CA HIS A 161 13.94 21.70 9.55
C HIS A 161 13.78 22.73 10.68
N GLN A 162 14.52 22.56 11.77
CA GLN A 162 14.45 23.42 12.96
C GLN A 162 13.01 23.66 13.45
N MET A 163 12.24 22.57 13.58
CA MET A 163 10.84 22.57 14.02
C MET A 163 9.87 23.36 13.11
N ARG A 164 10.23 23.60 11.86
CA ARG A 164 9.37 24.27 10.87
C ARG A 164 9.20 23.39 9.64
N TRP A 165 8.00 23.38 9.08
CA TRP A 165 7.68 22.69 7.84
C TRP A 165 7.94 23.59 6.64
N HIS A 166 8.53 23.01 5.59
CA HIS A 166 8.87 23.65 4.33
C HIS A 166 8.37 22.80 3.17
N ASN A 167 8.00 23.43 2.08
CA ASN A 167 7.53 22.77 0.85
C ASN A 167 8.63 22.54 -0.19
N ARG A 168 9.89 22.78 0.15
CA ARG A 168 11.05 22.58 -0.72
C ARG A 168 12.23 22.06 0.07
N TRP A 169 13.13 21.37 -0.61
CA TRP A 169 14.42 20.94 -0.07
C TRP A 169 15.46 20.78 -1.18
N PRO A 170 16.73 21.24 -1.07
CA PRO A 170 17.26 21.96 0.11
C PRO A 170 16.69 23.37 0.24
N LEU A 171 16.82 23.98 1.42
CA LEU A 171 16.36 25.35 1.69
C LEU A 171 17.36 26.38 1.19
N ASP A 172 18.67 26.07 1.35
CA ASP A 172 19.83 26.88 1.06
C ASP A 172 21.09 26.01 0.92
N GLU A 173 22.24 26.61 0.70
CA GLU A 173 23.54 25.93 0.60
C GLU A 173 23.91 25.19 1.91
N ALA A 174 23.50 25.67 3.06
CA ALA A 174 23.81 25.04 4.35
C ALA A 174 23.02 23.75 4.58
N THR A 175 21.90 23.58 3.88
CA THR A 175 21.02 22.39 3.91
C THR A 175 21.26 21.46 2.72
N ALA A 176 22.03 21.87 1.71
CA ALA A 176 22.27 21.08 0.49
C ALA A 176 22.89 19.69 0.75
N ASN A 177 23.75 19.59 1.76
CA ASN A 177 24.37 18.32 2.16
C ASN A 177 23.71 17.71 3.43
N LYS A 178 22.45 18.01 3.67
CA LYS A 178 21.71 17.51 4.82
C LYS A 178 20.41 16.88 4.38
N PHE A 179 19.91 15.98 5.20
CA PHE A 179 18.55 15.47 5.08
C PHE A 179 17.60 16.28 5.97
N PRO A 180 16.31 16.37 5.63
CA PRO A 180 15.32 16.94 6.52
C PRO A 180 15.17 16.09 7.78
N GLU A 181 14.81 16.70 8.91
CA GLU A 181 14.57 16.04 10.20
C GLU A 181 13.38 15.07 10.11
N LEU A 182 12.32 15.48 9.41
CA LEU A 182 11.16 14.65 9.10
C LEU A 182 10.70 14.97 7.69
N ILE A 183 10.15 13.95 7.04
CA ILE A 183 9.49 14.05 5.73
C ILE A 183 8.03 13.67 5.92
N ARG A 184 7.15 14.54 5.50
CA ARG A 184 5.72 14.26 5.46
C ARG A 184 5.27 14.17 4.02
N ILE A 185 4.51 13.11 3.73
CA ILE A 185 3.92 12.84 2.41
C ILE A 185 2.42 12.77 2.62
N ASP A 186 1.70 13.75 2.15
CA ASP A 186 0.23 13.78 2.15
C ASP A 186 -0.25 13.36 0.77
N PHE A 187 -1.28 12.52 0.70
CA PHE A 187 -1.87 12.06 -0.55
C PHE A 187 -3.28 11.51 -0.35
N SER A 188 -4.08 11.49 -1.42
CA SER A 188 -5.42 10.94 -1.44
C SER A 188 -5.47 9.70 -2.33
N VAL A 189 -6.25 8.70 -1.92
CA VAL A 189 -6.58 7.53 -2.73
C VAL A 189 -8.10 7.38 -2.76
N GLY A 190 -8.69 7.66 -3.90
CA GLY A 190 -10.15 7.76 -4.03
C GLY A 190 -10.73 8.84 -3.12
N SER A 191 -11.59 8.48 -2.17
CA SER A 191 -12.21 9.43 -1.24
C SER A 191 -11.52 9.51 0.13
N SER A 192 -10.35 8.93 0.30
CA SER A 192 -9.66 8.83 1.59
C SER A 192 -8.32 9.54 1.55
N ASP A 193 -8.07 10.37 2.55
CA ASP A 193 -6.80 11.08 2.73
C ASP A 193 -5.87 10.29 3.64
N TYR A 194 -4.61 10.23 3.26
CA TYR A 194 -3.55 9.54 3.97
C TYR A 194 -2.36 10.47 4.15
N PHE A 195 -1.59 10.21 5.18
CA PHE A 195 -0.26 10.81 5.30
C PHE A 195 0.76 9.83 5.87
N TRP A 196 1.98 9.95 5.42
CA TRP A 196 3.13 9.26 6.01
C TRP A 196 4.07 10.30 6.62
N LEU A 197 4.42 10.08 7.87
CA LEU A 197 5.47 10.82 8.56
C LEU A 197 6.69 9.91 8.69
N ILE A 198 7.83 10.34 8.15
CA ILE A 198 9.02 9.51 8.03
C ILE A 198 10.21 10.28 8.60
N ASP A 199 10.91 9.63 9.54
CA ASP A 199 12.20 10.03 10.05
C ASP A 199 13.28 9.33 9.21
N PRO A 200 14.11 10.06 8.44
CA PRO A 200 15.21 9.47 7.67
C PRO A 200 16.31 8.86 8.55
N ASN A 201 16.41 9.28 9.83
CA ASN A 201 17.35 8.80 10.86
C ASN A 201 18.79 8.62 10.33
N ILE A 202 19.36 9.70 9.78
CA ILE A 202 20.72 9.69 9.21
C ILE A 202 21.70 10.25 10.27
N GLU A 203 21.64 9.75 11.50
CA GLU A 203 22.63 10.08 12.53
C GLU A 203 24.01 9.42 12.31
N TYR A 204 24.14 8.54 11.33
CA TYR A 204 25.42 7.96 10.95
C TYR A 204 26.03 8.73 9.78
N ALA A 205 26.41 9.99 10.02
CA ALA A 205 27.45 10.61 9.22
C ALA A 205 28.71 9.78 9.44
N TYR A 206 29.22 9.13 8.39
CA TYR A 206 30.57 8.63 8.39
C TYR A 206 31.48 9.85 8.54
N GLU A 207 31.96 10.11 9.76
CA GLU A 207 33.14 10.91 9.97
C GLU A 207 34.32 10.07 9.48
N GLY A 208 34.75 10.31 8.24
CA GLY A 208 35.92 9.72 7.62
C GLY A 208 37.14 10.60 7.79
#